data_2b650595c37afb987b9d4bd21d7cd49d
#
_entry.id   2b650595c37afb987b9d4bd21d7cd49d
#
_cell.length_a   1.000
_cell.length_b   1.000
_cell.length_c   1.000
_cell.angle_alpha   90.00
_cell.angle_beta   90.00
_cell.angle_gamma   90.00
#
_symmetry.space_group_name_H-M   'P 1'
#
loop_
_entity.id
_entity.type
_entity.pdbx_description
1 polymer ?
#
loop_
_entity_poly.entity_id
_entity_poly.type
_entity_poly.pdbx_seq_one_letter_code
_entity_poly.pdbx_strand_id
1 'polypeptide(L)'
;CILVTIALVTINDQVSSTLIRPFIARLRPSNLLNPISQYIHIVDGYRGGSYGFPSAHAANCFGTAIFVFYVFRRSVLSKVFAIWAILMCYSRVYLGVHYLGDVMVGCLVGFINASIVYFVFEHTMKKTTESFKPHSCSCKLYTPSMVCATEVAAMLILAMFTMFSI
;
A
#
# COMPACT_ATOMS: atom_id res chain seq x y z
N CYS A 1 -6.17 13.22 4.78
CA CYS A 1 -5.26 12.06 4.65
C CYS A 1 -6.00 10.78 4.25
N ILE A 2 -7.14 10.41 4.89
CA ILE A 2 -7.88 9.15 4.62
C ILE A 2 -8.27 9.00 3.15
N LEU A 3 -8.90 10.00 2.55
CA LEU A 3 -9.30 9.97 1.14
C LEU A 3 -8.11 9.75 0.19
N VAL A 4 -6.98 10.36 0.51
CA VAL A 4 -5.73 10.21 -0.27
C VAL A 4 -5.19 8.79 -0.15
N THR A 5 -5.27 8.18 1.04
CA THR A 5 -4.86 6.78 1.26
C THR A 5 -5.78 5.81 0.50
N ILE A 6 -7.10 6.06 0.50
CA ILE A 6 -8.05 5.26 -0.30
C ILE A 6 -7.71 5.38 -1.78
N ALA A 7 -7.47 6.58 -2.29
CA ALA A 7 -7.08 6.81 -3.67
C ALA A 7 -5.76 6.07 -4.01
N LEU A 8 -4.77 6.13 -3.13
CA LEU A 8 -3.49 5.43 -3.31
C LEU A 8 -3.68 3.91 -3.41
N VAL A 9 -4.45 3.31 -2.50
CA VAL A 9 -4.75 1.86 -2.52
C VAL A 9 -5.47 1.48 -3.81
N THR A 10 -6.47 2.27 -4.23
CA THR A 10 -7.18 2.05 -5.50
C THR A 10 -6.24 2.13 -6.70
N ILE A 11 -5.37 3.14 -6.76
CA ILE A 11 -4.38 3.29 -7.84
C ILE A 11 -3.42 2.08 -7.86
N ASN A 12 -2.89 1.68 -6.71
CA ASN A 12 -2.00 0.53 -6.60
C ASN A 12 -2.66 -0.75 -7.10
N ASP A 13 -3.92 -0.97 -6.71
CA ASP A 13 -4.67 -2.16 -7.14
C ASP A 13 -4.94 -2.14 -8.65
N GLN A 14 -5.40 -1.01 -9.20
CA GLN A 14 -5.63 -0.87 -10.63
C GLN A 14 -4.36 -1.04 -11.45
N VAL A 15 -3.24 -0.42 -11.06
CA VAL A 15 -1.96 -0.57 -11.75
C VAL A 15 -1.47 -2.02 -11.68
N SER A 16 -1.55 -2.65 -10.51
CA SER A 16 -1.04 -4.02 -10.33
C SER A 16 -1.96 -5.06 -10.99
N SER A 17 -3.27 -4.98 -10.76
CA SER A 17 -4.22 -6.03 -11.13
C SER A 17 -4.78 -5.87 -12.53
N THR A 18 -5.02 -4.63 -12.97
CA THR A 18 -5.69 -4.35 -14.26
C THR A 18 -4.69 -4.03 -15.37
N LEU A 19 -3.62 -3.29 -15.07
CA LEU A 19 -2.63 -2.93 -16.08
C LEU A 19 -1.53 -4.01 -16.23
N ILE A 20 -0.77 -4.30 -15.17
CA ILE A 20 0.45 -5.11 -15.30
C ILE A 20 0.14 -6.61 -15.36
N ARG A 21 -0.78 -7.09 -14.52
CA ARG A 21 -1.07 -8.52 -14.38
C ARG A 21 -1.50 -9.21 -15.67
N PRO A 22 -2.41 -8.66 -16.50
CA PRO A 22 -2.83 -9.30 -17.74
C PRO A 22 -1.70 -9.41 -18.78
N PHE A 23 -0.79 -8.44 -18.82
CA PHE A 23 0.33 -8.44 -19.77
C PHE A 23 1.36 -9.52 -19.47
N ILE A 24 1.64 -9.76 -18.17
CA ILE A 24 2.69 -10.70 -17.77
C ILE A 24 2.11 -12.10 -17.57
N ALA A 25 0.85 -12.22 -17.14
CA ALA A 25 0.09 -13.46 -16.98
C ALA A 25 0.87 -14.59 -16.29
N ARG A 26 1.77 -14.23 -15.33
CA ARG A 26 2.61 -15.20 -14.60
C ARG A 26 1.76 -15.96 -13.60
N LEU A 27 1.73 -17.29 -13.74
CA LEU A 27 1.02 -18.17 -12.81
C LEU A 27 1.60 -18.07 -11.39
N ARG A 28 0.71 -18.06 -10.41
CA ARG A 28 1.11 -18.13 -8.99
C ARG A 28 1.86 -19.42 -8.70
N PRO A 29 2.78 -19.42 -7.72
CA PRO A 29 3.42 -20.66 -7.27
C PRO A 29 2.39 -21.71 -6.83
N SER A 30 1.32 -21.28 -6.15
CA SER A 30 0.23 -22.13 -5.65
C SER A 30 -0.76 -22.61 -6.71
N ASN A 31 -0.69 -22.13 -7.97
CA ASN A 31 -1.62 -22.52 -9.02
C ASN A 31 -1.35 -23.97 -9.45
N LEU A 32 -2.41 -24.79 -9.58
CA LEU A 32 -2.32 -26.22 -9.94
C LEU A 32 -1.68 -26.44 -11.31
N LEU A 33 -1.80 -25.49 -12.24
CA LEU A 33 -1.17 -25.56 -13.56
C LEU A 33 0.34 -25.26 -13.51
N ASN A 34 0.84 -24.79 -12.38
CA ASN A 34 2.26 -24.50 -12.21
C ASN A 34 2.99 -25.77 -11.72
N PRO A 35 4.00 -26.26 -12.43
CA PRO A 35 4.73 -27.47 -12.04
C PRO A 35 5.35 -27.40 -10.63
N ILE A 36 5.66 -26.17 -10.16
CA ILE A 36 6.25 -25.96 -8.83
C ILE A 36 5.21 -26.17 -7.72
N SER A 37 3.91 -26.10 -8.02
CA SER A 37 2.85 -26.15 -6.99
C SER A 37 2.88 -27.41 -6.12
N GLN A 38 3.39 -28.51 -6.63
CA GLN A 38 3.55 -29.79 -5.90
C GLN A 38 4.67 -29.74 -4.84
N TYR A 39 5.62 -28.81 -4.95
CA TYR A 39 6.75 -28.66 -4.03
C TYR A 39 6.55 -27.53 -3.01
N ILE A 40 5.45 -26.80 -3.11
CA ILE A 40 5.19 -25.64 -2.25
C ILE A 40 4.24 -26.04 -1.14
N HIS A 41 4.60 -25.68 0.09
CA HIS A 41 3.69 -25.80 1.21
C HIS A 41 2.57 -24.75 1.08
N ILE A 42 1.33 -25.24 0.96
CA ILE A 42 0.14 -24.38 0.86
C ILE A 42 -0.57 -24.43 2.19
N VAL A 43 -0.71 -23.28 2.82
CA VAL A 43 -1.39 -23.14 4.12
C VAL A 43 -2.90 -23.19 3.89
N ASP A 44 -3.59 -24.08 4.62
CA ASP A 44 -5.06 -24.25 4.62
C ASP A 44 -5.70 -24.40 3.22
N GLY A 45 -4.93 -24.88 2.23
CA GLY A 45 -5.41 -25.06 0.86
C GLY A 45 -5.62 -23.75 0.09
N TYR A 46 -5.23 -22.59 0.64
CA TYR A 46 -5.40 -21.30 0.01
C TYR A 46 -4.45 -21.12 -1.18
N ARG A 47 -5.00 -20.99 -2.39
CA ARG A 47 -4.21 -20.88 -3.63
C ARG A 47 -4.26 -19.50 -4.30
N GLY A 48 -5.21 -18.67 -3.93
CA GLY A 48 -5.43 -17.36 -4.57
C GLY A 48 -5.90 -17.47 -6.02
N GLY A 49 -5.85 -16.37 -6.78
CA GLY A 49 -6.22 -16.34 -8.18
C GLY A 49 -5.14 -16.90 -9.12
N SER A 50 -5.43 -16.96 -10.43
CA SER A 50 -4.54 -17.60 -11.43
C SER A 50 -3.18 -16.92 -11.57
N TYR A 51 -3.14 -15.58 -11.65
CA TYR A 51 -1.91 -14.81 -11.89
C TYR A 51 -1.46 -14.07 -10.65
N GLY A 52 -0.13 -14.01 -10.44
CA GLY A 52 0.49 -13.47 -9.23
C GLY A 52 1.34 -12.21 -9.42
N PHE A 53 1.73 -11.86 -10.63
CA PHE A 53 2.67 -10.76 -10.88
C PHE A 53 1.96 -9.47 -11.31
N PRO A 54 2.29 -8.30 -10.71
CA PRO A 54 2.97 -8.14 -9.44
C PRO A 54 2.02 -8.39 -8.24
N SER A 55 2.56 -8.38 -7.02
CA SER A 55 1.76 -8.49 -5.81
C SER A 55 1.05 -7.17 -5.49
N ALA A 56 -0.27 -7.10 -5.70
CA ALA A 56 -1.08 -5.94 -5.34
C ALA A 56 -1.09 -5.68 -3.82
N HIS A 57 -1.07 -6.74 -3.00
CA HIS A 57 -0.95 -6.60 -1.54
C HIS A 57 0.36 -5.92 -1.13
N ALA A 58 1.49 -6.33 -1.74
CA ALA A 58 2.77 -5.68 -1.47
C ALA A 58 2.75 -4.21 -1.91
N ALA A 59 2.17 -3.89 -3.07
CA ALA A 59 2.03 -2.52 -3.55
C ALA A 59 1.19 -1.68 -2.59
N ASN A 60 0.07 -2.20 -2.11
CA ASN A 60 -0.83 -1.50 -1.19
C ASN A 60 -0.17 -1.27 0.18
N CYS A 61 0.38 -2.32 0.79
CA CYS A 61 0.96 -2.22 2.13
C CYS A 61 2.22 -1.34 2.14
N PHE A 62 3.11 -1.57 1.19
CA PHE A 62 4.35 -0.81 1.12
C PHE A 62 4.10 0.63 0.68
N GLY A 63 3.22 0.86 -0.30
CA GLY A 63 2.82 2.20 -0.71
C GLY A 63 2.19 3.00 0.42
N THR A 64 1.29 2.39 1.20
CA THR A 64 0.70 3.03 2.38
C THR A 64 1.76 3.37 3.43
N ALA A 65 2.69 2.46 3.71
CA ALA A 65 3.78 2.71 4.67
C ALA A 65 4.68 3.88 4.23
N ILE A 66 5.01 3.96 2.94
CA ILE A 66 5.80 5.07 2.37
C ILE A 66 5.03 6.40 2.44
N PHE A 67 3.74 6.40 2.09
CA PHE A 67 2.91 7.59 2.19
C PHE A 67 2.83 8.10 3.65
N VAL A 68 2.59 7.20 4.61
CA VAL A 68 2.60 7.52 6.04
C VAL A 68 3.96 8.05 6.48
N PHE A 69 5.05 7.49 5.99
CA PHE A 69 6.40 7.98 6.28
C PHE A 69 6.63 9.41 5.75
N TYR A 70 6.15 9.72 4.55
CA TYR A 70 6.28 11.08 3.98
C TYR A 70 5.45 12.11 4.77
N VAL A 71 4.24 11.73 5.19
CA VAL A 71 3.34 12.65 5.94
C VAL A 71 3.80 12.82 7.38
N PHE A 72 4.10 11.74 8.09
CA PHE A 72 4.39 11.73 9.52
C PHE A 72 5.88 11.65 9.85
N ARG A 73 6.74 11.53 8.83
CA ARG A 73 8.17 11.48 8.96
C ARG A 73 8.62 10.35 9.93
N ARG A 74 9.53 10.65 10.89
CA ARG A 74 10.10 9.67 11.83
C ARG A 74 9.22 9.37 13.04
N SER A 75 7.91 9.48 12.94
CA SER A 75 6.99 9.18 14.04
C SER A 75 6.93 7.68 14.37
N VAL A 76 6.38 7.37 15.54
CA VAL A 76 6.10 5.97 15.93
C VAL A 76 5.16 5.32 14.93
N LEU A 77 4.18 6.09 14.43
CA LEU A 77 3.22 5.62 13.43
C LEU A 77 3.91 5.11 12.16
N SER A 78 4.89 5.86 11.63
CA SER A 78 5.67 5.45 10.46
C SER A 78 6.41 4.13 10.67
N LYS A 79 6.95 3.92 11.88
CA LYS A 79 7.63 2.65 12.24
C LYS A 79 6.65 1.48 12.29
N VAL A 80 5.47 1.69 12.89
CA VAL A 80 4.42 0.66 12.96
C VAL A 80 3.97 0.24 11.56
N PHE A 81 3.70 1.20 10.67
CA PHE A 81 3.32 0.89 9.29
C PHE A 81 4.43 0.22 8.49
N ALA A 82 5.69 0.57 8.73
CA ALA A 82 6.82 -0.10 8.09
C ALA A 82 6.92 -1.57 8.52
N ILE A 83 6.83 -1.86 9.83
CA ILE A 83 6.83 -3.23 10.36
C ILE A 83 5.65 -4.02 9.80
N TRP A 84 4.44 -3.44 9.81
CA TRP A 84 3.25 -4.05 9.25
C TRP A 84 3.43 -4.40 7.76
N ALA A 85 3.97 -3.49 6.94
CA ALA A 85 4.20 -3.74 5.52
C ALA A 85 5.20 -4.88 5.29
N ILE A 86 6.27 -4.97 6.10
CA ILE A 86 7.23 -6.06 6.02
C ILE A 86 6.56 -7.40 6.34
N LEU A 87 5.78 -7.46 7.43
CA LEU A 87 5.06 -8.67 7.83
C LEU A 87 4.06 -9.11 6.75
N MET A 88 3.36 -8.16 6.12
CA MET A 88 2.45 -8.43 5.03
C MET A 88 3.17 -8.97 3.79
N CYS A 89 4.27 -8.37 3.38
CA CYS A 89 5.09 -8.86 2.28
C CYS A 89 5.61 -10.29 2.55
N TYR A 90 6.08 -10.54 3.77
CA TYR A 90 6.52 -11.86 4.20
C TYR A 90 5.38 -12.89 4.14
N SER A 91 4.19 -12.54 4.64
CA SER A 91 3.03 -13.45 4.65
C SER A 91 2.64 -13.92 3.25
N ARG A 92 2.78 -13.07 2.20
CA ARG A 92 2.46 -13.46 0.82
C ARG A 92 3.39 -14.53 0.25
N VAL A 93 4.66 -14.47 0.61
CA VAL A 93 5.65 -15.49 0.25
C VAL A 93 5.44 -16.75 1.09
N TYR A 94 5.21 -16.62 2.39
CA TYR A 94 4.96 -17.73 3.31
C TYR A 94 3.73 -18.55 2.92
N LEU A 95 2.63 -17.90 2.50
CA LEU A 95 1.43 -18.57 2.00
C LEU A 95 1.63 -19.26 0.63
N GLY A 96 2.79 -19.12 -0.01
CA GLY A 96 3.08 -19.71 -1.31
C GLY A 96 2.29 -19.11 -2.48
N VAL A 97 1.63 -17.96 -2.30
CA VAL A 97 0.79 -17.33 -3.33
C VAL A 97 1.54 -16.37 -4.24
N HIS A 98 2.73 -15.94 -3.85
CA HIS A 98 3.59 -15.03 -4.62
C HIS A 98 5.04 -15.47 -4.57
N TYR A 99 5.75 -15.32 -5.68
CA TYR A 99 7.21 -15.37 -5.68
C TYR A 99 7.79 -14.12 -5.01
N LEU A 100 8.99 -14.21 -4.48
CA LEU A 100 9.70 -13.06 -3.92
C LEU A 100 9.80 -11.90 -4.92
N GLY A 101 10.06 -12.20 -6.20
CA GLY A 101 10.10 -11.21 -7.27
C GLY A 101 8.77 -10.47 -7.48
N ASP A 102 7.61 -11.15 -7.30
CA ASP A 102 6.29 -10.52 -7.40
C ASP A 102 6.10 -9.47 -6.30
N VAL A 103 6.60 -9.79 -5.10
CA VAL A 103 6.55 -8.89 -3.93
C VAL A 103 7.48 -7.71 -4.12
N MET A 104 8.72 -7.93 -4.58
CA MET A 104 9.69 -6.84 -4.81
C MET A 104 9.17 -5.84 -5.83
N VAL A 105 8.63 -6.32 -6.96
CA VAL A 105 8.04 -5.43 -7.98
C VAL A 105 6.77 -4.75 -7.45
N GLY A 106 5.95 -5.45 -6.66
CA GLY A 106 4.81 -4.84 -5.96
C GLY A 106 5.26 -3.69 -5.05
N CYS A 107 6.31 -3.87 -4.25
CA CYS A 107 6.88 -2.81 -3.41
C CYS A 107 7.37 -1.62 -4.24
N LEU A 108 8.01 -1.86 -5.39
CA LEU A 108 8.47 -0.81 -6.30
C LEU A 108 7.30 0.00 -6.87
N VAL A 109 6.24 -0.68 -7.32
CA VAL A 109 5.01 -0.03 -7.80
C VAL A 109 4.38 0.81 -6.68
N GLY A 110 4.27 0.25 -5.47
CA GLY A 110 3.75 0.98 -4.31
C GLY A 110 4.58 2.21 -3.95
N PHE A 111 5.90 2.11 -4.01
CA PHE A 111 6.82 3.24 -3.77
C PHE A 111 6.62 4.37 -4.79
N ILE A 112 6.57 4.04 -6.08
CA ILE A 112 6.41 5.03 -7.16
C ILE A 112 5.06 5.75 -7.01
N ASN A 113 3.97 4.98 -6.87
CA ASN A 113 2.63 5.54 -6.75
C ASN A 113 2.46 6.39 -5.48
N ALA A 114 3.01 5.94 -4.33
CA ALA A 114 2.98 6.70 -3.09
C ALA A 114 3.76 8.02 -3.22
N SER A 115 4.89 8.03 -3.91
CA SER A 115 5.69 9.24 -4.15
C SER A 115 4.93 10.24 -5.03
N ILE A 116 4.29 9.77 -6.10
CA ILE A 116 3.48 10.61 -6.99
C ILE A 116 2.28 11.19 -6.22
N VAL A 117 1.54 10.35 -5.51
CA VAL A 117 0.35 10.78 -4.73
C VAL A 117 0.74 11.77 -3.64
N TYR A 118 1.87 11.53 -2.94
CA TYR A 118 2.36 12.48 -1.93
C TYR A 118 2.73 13.83 -2.55
N PHE A 119 3.44 13.83 -3.68
CA PHE A 119 3.81 15.07 -4.37
C PHE A 119 2.59 15.88 -4.79
N VAL A 120 1.58 15.23 -5.37
CA VAL A 120 0.31 15.87 -5.75
C VAL A 120 -0.42 16.40 -4.51
N PHE A 121 -0.49 15.61 -3.45
CA PHE A 121 -1.10 16.00 -2.18
C PHE A 121 -0.42 17.24 -1.58
N GLU A 122 0.91 17.24 -1.48
CA GLU A 122 1.68 18.35 -0.93
C GLU A 122 1.49 19.64 -1.77
N HIS A 123 1.54 19.52 -3.09
CA HIS A 123 1.33 20.65 -4.00
C HIS A 123 -0.08 21.25 -3.84
N THR A 124 -1.10 20.42 -3.79
CA THR A 124 -2.49 20.84 -3.62
C THR A 124 -2.71 21.52 -2.27
N MET A 125 -2.15 20.98 -1.20
CA MET A 125 -2.25 21.56 0.13
C MET A 125 -1.56 22.91 0.23
N LYS A 126 -0.37 23.08 -0.36
CA LYS A 126 0.32 24.37 -0.42
C LYS A 126 -0.52 25.43 -1.16
N LYS A 127 -1.04 25.10 -2.34
CA LYS A 127 -1.86 25.99 -3.14
C LYS A 127 -3.15 26.42 -2.39
N THR A 128 -3.80 25.50 -1.72
CA THR A 128 -5.01 25.80 -0.93
C THR A 128 -4.69 26.72 0.26
N THR A 129 -3.56 26.49 0.92
CA THR A 129 -3.13 27.33 2.05
C THR A 129 -2.78 28.75 1.61
N GLU A 130 -2.16 28.92 0.43
CA GLU A 130 -1.87 30.25 -0.12
C GLU A 130 -3.13 30.99 -0.55
N SER A 131 -4.13 30.29 -1.08
CA SER A 131 -5.42 30.86 -1.48
C SER A 131 -6.28 31.29 -0.27
N PHE A 132 -6.07 30.66 0.89
CA PHE A 132 -6.84 30.89 2.12
C PHE A 132 -6.05 31.73 3.15
N LYS A 133 -5.26 32.73 2.76
CA LYS A 133 -4.71 33.69 3.69
C LYS A 133 -5.80 34.71 4.09
N PRO A 134 -6.56 34.51 5.20
CA PRO A 134 -7.30 35.60 5.81
C PRO A 134 -6.25 36.50 6.44
N HIS A 135 -6.40 37.79 6.24
CA HIS A 135 -5.72 38.80 7.01
C HIS A 135 -5.86 38.47 8.51
N SER A 136 -4.73 38.21 9.18
CA SER A 136 -4.65 38.08 10.64
C SER A 136 -5.25 36.81 11.26
N CYS A 137 -4.62 35.66 11.03
CA CYS A 137 -4.57 34.63 12.06
C CYS A 137 -3.36 33.72 11.81
N SER A 138 -2.43 33.68 12.77
CA SER A 138 -1.27 32.78 12.78
C SER A 138 -1.72 31.38 13.14
N CYS A 139 -2.52 30.74 12.28
CA CYS A 139 -2.81 29.34 12.37
C CYS A 139 -1.67 28.56 11.71
N LYS A 140 -0.82 27.95 12.53
CA LYS A 140 0.08 26.87 12.10
C LYS A 140 -0.77 25.72 11.57
N LEU A 141 -1.01 25.69 10.26
CA LEU A 141 -2.04 24.86 9.63
C LEU A 141 -1.72 23.37 9.56
N TYR A 142 -0.59 22.92 10.05
CA TYR A 142 -0.29 21.48 10.12
C TYR A 142 0.82 21.19 11.13
N THR A 143 0.44 20.93 12.35
CA THR A 143 1.34 20.25 13.27
C THR A 143 1.02 18.74 13.25
N PRO A 144 2.03 17.87 13.21
CA PRO A 144 1.82 16.41 13.25
C PRO A 144 1.02 15.91 14.48
N SER A 145 0.85 16.76 15.48
CA SER A 145 0.09 16.48 16.70
C SER A 145 -1.44 16.64 16.57
N MET A 146 -1.93 17.18 15.46
CA MET A 146 -3.37 17.34 15.20
C MET A 146 -3.96 16.25 14.31
N VAL A 147 -3.24 15.18 14.04
CA VAL A 147 -3.85 14.00 13.43
C VAL A 147 -4.76 13.39 14.48
N CYS A 148 -6.05 13.61 14.30
CA CYS A 148 -7.07 13.09 15.20
C CYS A 148 -6.91 11.56 15.30
N ALA A 149 -6.99 11.00 16.49
CA ALA A 149 -6.91 9.55 16.73
C ALA A 149 -7.88 8.75 15.81
N THR A 150 -8.96 9.38 15.36
CA THR A 150 -9.90 8.86 14.38
C THR A 150 -9.27 8.65 12.98
N GLU A 151 -8.37 9.54 12.52
CA GLU A 151 -7.68 9.35 11.24
C GLU A 151 -6.68 8.20 11.29
N VAL A 152 -5.97 8.07 12.41
CA VAL A 152 -5.06 6.94 12.63
C VAL A 152 -5.84 5.63 12.71
N ALA A 153 -6.94 5.60 13.44
CA ALA A 153 -7.81 4.41 13.53
C ALA A 153 -8.38 4.04 12.15
N ALA A 154 -8.85 5.01 11.38
CA ALA A 154 -9.37 4.76 10.02
C ALA A 154 -8.28 4.27 9.06
N MET A 155 -7.05 4.78 9.14
CA MET A 155 -5.90 4.25 8.37
C MET A 155 -5.57 2.82 8.76
N LEU A 156 -5.62 2.48 10.06
CA LEU A 156 -5.40 1.11 10.54
C LEU A 156 -6.52 0.18 10.07
N ILE A 157 -7.78 0.60 10.13
CA ILE A 157 -8.92 -0.18 9.63
C ILE A 157 -8.79 -0.41 8.13
N LEU A 158 -8.44 0.62 7.34
CA LEU A 158 -8.22 0.48 5.91
C LEU A 158 -7.05 -0.47 5.61
N ALA A 159 -5.97 -0.37 6.37
CA ALA A 159 -4.84 -1.28 6.29
C ALA A 159 -5.25 -2.73 6.62
N MET A 160 -6.09 -2.93 7.63
CA MET A 160 -6.66 -4.25 7.94
C MET A 160 -7.60 -4.74 6.84
N PHE A 161 -8.42 -3.87 6.24
CA PHE A 161 -9.33 -4.26 5.16
C PHE A 161 -8.56 -4.77 3.93
N THR A 162 -7.39 -4.19 3.63
CA THR A 162 -6.51 -4.70 2.57
C THR A 162 -5.91 -6.08 2.89
N MET A 163 -5.95 -6.53 4.16
CA MET A 163 -5.55 -7.89 4.55
C MET A 163 -6.63 -8.93 4.22
N PHE A 164 -7.91 -8.56 4.34
CA PHE A 164 -9.06 -9.46 4.18
C PHE A 164 -9.66 -9.42 2.77
N SER A 165 -9.22 -8.52 1.93
CA SER A 165 -9.59 -8.48 0.51
C SER A 165 -8.84 -9.59 -0.24
N ILE A 166 -9.32 -10.82 -0.02
CA ILE A 166 -8.87 -12.07 -0.63
C ILE A 166 -9.69 -12.32 -1.88
#